data_287d4cd05886d0b7e6240088fd5c47b0
#
_entry.id   287d4cd05886d0b7e6240088fd5c47b0
#
_cell.length_a   1.000
_cell.length_b   1.000
_cell.length_c   1.000
_cell.angle_alpha   90.00
_cell.angle_beta   90.00
_cell.angle_gamma   90.00
#
_symmetry.space_group_name_H-M   'P 1'
#
loop_
_entity.id
_entity.type
_entity.pdbx_description
1 polymer ?
#
loop_
_entity_poly.entity_id
_entity_poly.type
_entity_poly.pdbx_seq_one_letter_code
_entity_poly.pdbx_strand_id
1 'polypeptide(L)'
;MHRRKSFLFRLFALLFALLLLITASVELALYHYARQVVGQEYIRLNQAGLRQISYTLGQGMTDTQTLAKRIAESTQLIELLSGPAGERADEAAHDLLYSLSSDYVWQRGIKMLMDSYVVGFNGVTAATYQAVQL
;
A
#
# COMPACT_ATOMS: atom_id res chain seq x y z
N MET A 1 67.64 -14.23 37.62
CA MET A 1 66.17 -14.12 37.75
C MET A 1 65.48 -13.37 36.60
N HIS A 2 66.15 -12.54 35.80
CA HIS A 2 65.53 -11.75 34.71
C HIS A 2 65.06 -12.53 33.48
N ARG A 3 65.73 -13.63 33.09
CA ARG A 3 65.38 -14.41 31.86
C ARG A 3 64.02 -15.11 31.96
N ARG A 4 63.59 -15.59 33.14
CA ARG A 4 62.29 -16.26 33.34
C ARG A 4 61.11 -15.31 33.17
N LYS A 5 61.23 -14.04 33.68
CA LYS A 5 60.19 -13.03 33.53
C LYS A 5 59.97 -12.63 32.07
N SER A 6 61.05 -12.55 31.28
CA SER A 6 60.96 -12.26 29.84
C SER A 6 60.30 -13.39 29.05
N PHE A 7 60.49 -14.64 29.43
CA PHE A 7 59.86 -15.78 28.75
C PHE A 7 58.34 -15.84 29.03
N LEU A 8 57.92 -15.67 30.29
CA LEU A 8 56.52 -15.63 30.66
C LEU A 8 55.78 -14.48 30.00
N PHE A 9 56.41 -13.31 29.91
CA PHE A 9 55.84 -12.16 29.23
C PHE A 9 55.64 -12.40 27.73
N ARG A 10 56.60 -13.02 27.06
CA ARG A 10 56.47 -13.38 25.66
C ARG A 10 55.38 -14.43 25.41
N LEU A 11 55.30 -15.43 26.29
CA LEU A 11 54.24 -16.44 26.20
C LEU A 11 52.84 -15.81 26.40
N PHE A 12 52.71 -14.93 27.38
CA PHE A 12 51.45 -14.19 27.62
C PHE A 12 51.07 -13.30 26.45
N ALA A 13 52.03 -12.56 25.89
CA ALA A 13 51.80 -11.69 24.75
C ALA A 13 51.36 -12.50 23.52
N LEU A 14 51.94 -13.70 23.33
CA LEU A 14 51.62 -14.60 22.21
C LEU A 14 50.18 -15.18 22.37
N LEU A 15 49.81 -15.60 23.58
CA LEU A 15 48.48 -16.08 23.93
C LEU A 15 47.45 -14.97 23.77
N PHE A 16 47.75 -13.75 24.19
CA PHE A 16 46.88 -12.60 24.05
C PHE A 16 46.67 -12.23 22.58
N ALA A 17 47.77 -12.23 21.80
CA ALA A 17 47.65 -11.98 20.34
C ALA A 17 46.83 -13.07 19.61
N LEU A 18 46.95 -14.33 20.03
CA LEU A 18 46.13 -15.43 19.49
C LEU A 18 44.65 -15.24 19.82
N LEU A 19 44.37 -14.86 21.07
CA LEU A 19 42.99 -14.58 21.52
C LEU A 19 42.38 -13.44 20.74
N LEU A 20 43.09 -12.33 20.51
CA LEU A 20 42.62 -11.21 19.69
C LEU A 20 42.36 -11.62 18.25
N LEU A 21 43.21 -12.47 17.68
CA LEU A 21 43.04 -12.94 16.31
C LEU A 21 41.80 -13.82 16.17
N ILE A 22 41.53 -14.67 17.17
CA ILE A 22 40.30 -15.52 17.16
C ILE A 22 39.06 -14.64 17.31
N THR A 23 39.04 -13.68 18.25
CA THR A 23 37.89 -12.80 18.44
C THR A 23 37.62 -11.96 17.20
N ALA A 24 38.62 -11.36 16.60
CA ALA A 24 38.50 -10.60 15.35
C ALA A 24 37.96 -11.44 14.19
N SER A 25 38.41 -12.70 14.10
CA SER A 25 37.93 -13.63 13.05
C SER A 25 36.45 -13.96 13.24
N VAL A 26 36.02 -14.20 14.47
CA VAL A 26 34.61 -14.49 14.79
C VAL A 26 33.74 -13.27 14.53
N GLU A 27 34.16 -12.09 14.94
CA GLU A 27 33.42 -10.85 14.68
C GLU A 27 33.27 -10.58 13.18
N LEU A 28 34.32 -10.78 12.42
CA LEU A 28 34.29 -10.62 10.96
C LEU A 28 33.31 -11.61 10.31
N ALA A 29 33.34 -12.86 10.72
CA ALA A 29 32.44 -13.90 10.22
C ALA A 29 30.97 -13.58 10.58
N LEU A 30 30.71 -13.16 11.82
CA LEU A 30 29.37 -12.75 12.26
C LEU A 30 28.88 -11.53 11.50
N TYR A 31 29.75 -10.54 11.26
CA TYR A 31 29.40 -9.35 10.47
C TYR A 31 28.99 -9.71 9.03
N HIS A 32 29.78 -10.56 8.38
CA HIS A 32 29.45 -11.01 7.02
C HIS A 32 28.13 -11.79 6.98
N TYR A 33 27.92 -12.69 7.93
CA TYR A 33 26.71 -13.47 8.04
C TYR A 33 25.48 -12.56 8.29
N ALA A 34 25.57 -11.66 9.26
CA ALA A 34 24.50 -10.72 9.59
C ALA A 34 24.14 -9.84 8.39
N ARG A 35 25.13 -9.30 7.68
CA ARG A 35 24.93 -8.49 6.49
C ARG A 35 24.21 -9.25 5.37
N GLN A 36 24.58 -10.51 5.17
CA GLN A 36 23.96 -11.35 4.15
C GLN A 36 22.51 -11.69 4.49
N VAL A 37 22.24 -12.08 5.73
CA VAL A 37 20.89 -12.43 6.20
C VAL A 37 19.97 -11.22 6.19
N VAL A 38 20.41 -10.08 6.76
CA VAL A 38 19.62 -8.85 6.82
C VAL A 38 19.35 -8.33 5.40
N GLY A 39 20.34 -8.38 4.51
CA GLY A 39 20.15 -7.92 3.13
C GLY A 39 19.11 -8.75 2.38
N GLN A 40 19.16 -10.07 2.50
CA GLN A 40 18.19 -10.97 1.86
C GLN A 40 16.77 -10.80 2.43
N GLU A 41 16.64 -10.69 3.75
CA GLU A 41 15.34 -10.50 4.40
C GLU A 41 14.73 -9.15 4.05
N TYR A 42 15.53 -8.09 3.99
CA TYR A 42 15.08 -6.77 3.56
C TYR A 42 14.54 -6.77 2.12
N ILE A 43 15.25 -7.42 1.19
CA ILE A 43 14.79 -7.56 -0.20
C ILE A 43 13.50 -8.36 -0.26
N ARG A 44 13.40 -9.46 0.49
CA ARG A 44 12.20 -10.31 0.55
C ARG A 44 10.98 -9.56 1.09
N LEU A 45 11.14 -8.81 2.18
CA LEU A 45 10.07 -8.00 2.77
C LEU A 45 9.61 -6.90 1.82
N ASN A 46 10.53 -6.20 1.16
CA ASN A 46 10.19 -5.18 0.19
C ASN A 46 9.46 -5.76 -1.02
N GLN A 47 9.89 -6.91 -1.53
CA GLN A 47 9.21 -7.58 -2.64
C GLN A 47 7.80 -8.04 -2.25
N ALA A 48 7.61 -8.57 -1.03
CA ALA A 48 6.29 -8.94 -0.52
C ALA A 48 5.38 -7.72 -0.39
N GLY A 49 5.90 -6.61 0.16
CA GLY A 49 5.17 -5.34 0.27
C GLY A 49 4.76 -4.78 -1.09
N LEU A 50 5.67 -4.76 -2.05
CA LEU A 50 5.38 -4.30 -3.43
C LEU A 50 4.33 -5.17 -4.12
N ARG A 51 4.39 -6.49 -3.95
CA ARG A 51 3.36 -7.41 -4.49
C ARG A 51 2.01 -7.14 -3.88
N GLN A 52 1.94 -6.92 -2.57
CA GLN A 52 0.69 -6.61 -1.89
C GLN A 52 0.10 -5.29 -2.36
N ILE A 53 0.91 -4.24 -2.50
CA ILE A 53 0.48 -2.94 -3.03
C ILE A 53 -0.02 -3.10 -4.47
N SER A 54 0.74 -3.79 -5.32
CA SER A 54 0.35 -4.04 -6.72
C SER A 54 -0.98 -4.80 -6.82
N TYR A 55 -1.18 -5.82 -5.99
CA TYR A 55 -2.43 -6.57 -5.92
C TYR A 55 -3.60 -5.67 -5.48
N THR A 56 -3.42 -4.90 -4.41
CA THR A 56 -4.46 -4.00 -3.88
C THR A 56 -4.83 -2.91 -4.89
N LEU A 57 -3.85 -2.32 -5.58
CA LEU A 57 -4.09 -1.34 -6.64
C LEU A 57 -4.82 -1.98 -7.83
N GLY A 58 -4.38 -3.17 -8.27
CA GLY A 58 -5.03 -3.89 -9.36
C GLY A 58 -6.49 -4.23 -9.04
N GLN A 59 -6.77 -4.67 -7.83
CA GLN A 59 -8.12 -4.93 -7.38
C GLN A 59 -8.96 -3.65 -7.30
N GLY A 60 -8.42 -2.57 -6.73
CA GLY A 60 -9.10 -1.28 -6.67
C GLY A 60 -9.45 -0.74 -8.06
N MET A 61 -8.55 -0.91 -9.04
CA MET A 61 -8.79 -0.50 -10.42
C MET A 61 -9.91 -1.32 -11.08
N THR A 62 -9.92 -2.65 -10.87
CA THR A 62 -10.98 -3.54 -11.38
C THR A 62 -12.33 -3.20 -10.74
N ASP A 63 -12.34 -2.94 -9.45
CA ASP A 63 -13.55 -2.57 -8.72
C ASP A 63 -14.10 -1.22 -9.20
N THR A 64 -13.23 -0.24 -9.45
CA THR A 64 -13.60 1.05 -10.04
C THR A 64 -14.20 0.90 -11.44
N GLN A 65 -13.59 0.09 -12.30
CA GLN A 65 -14.11 -0.18 -13.63
C GLN A 65 -15.49 -0.86 -13.57
N THR A 66 -15.69 -1.78 -12.64
CA THR A 66 -16.97 -2.47 -12.45
C THR A 66 -18.05 -1.51 -11.96
N LEU A 67 -17.71 -0.60 -11.03
CA LEU A 67 -18.63 0.43 -10.58
C LEU A 67 -18.98 1.40 -11.72
N ALA A 68 -18.00 1.89 -12.44
CA ALA A 68 -18.23 2.76 -13.60
C ALA A 68 -19.15 2.11 -14.65
N LYS A 69 -18.94 0.81 -14.91
CA LYS A 69 -19.81 0.05 -15.81
C LYS A 69 -21.24 -0.04 -15.28
N ARG A 70 -21.44 -0.34 -14.00
CA ARG A 70 -22.78 -0.37 -13.38
C ARG A 70 -23.49 0.98 -13.47
N ILE A 71 -22.79 2.07 -13.22
CA ILE A 71 -23.32 3.43 -13.35
C ILE A 71 -23.73 3.69 -14.80
N ALA A 72 -22.86 3.34 -15.76
CA ALA A 72 -23.11 3.54 -17.18
C ALA A 72 -24.24 2.65 -17.76
N GLU A 73 -24.49 1.49 -17.16
CA GLU A 73 -25.56 0.56 -17.56
C GLU A 73 -26.89 0.81 -16.81
N SER A 74 -26.93 1.74 -15.85
CA SER A 74 -28.14 2.05 -15.11
C SER A 74 -29.14 2.81 -16.01
N THR A 75 -30.17 2.10 -16.45
CA THR A 75 -31.23 2.69 -17.30
C THR A 75 -31.91 3.87 -16.62
N GLN A 76 -32.16 3.78 -15.31
CA GLN A 76 -32.78 4.86 -14.53
C GLN A 76 -31.91 6.12 -14.50
N LEU A 77 -30.59 5.96 -14.33
CA LEU A 77 -29.67 7.08 -14.35
C LEU A 77 -29.57 7.70 -15.74
N ILE A 78 -29.53 6.87 -16.79
CA ILE A 78 -29.51 7.35 -18.18
C ILE A 78 -30.78 8.15 -18.50
N GLU A 79 -31.95 7.68 -18.06
CA GLU A 79 -33.21 8.40 -18.25
C GLU A 79 -33.22 9.75 -17.55
N LEU A 80 -32.70 9.84 -16.31
CA LEU A 80 -32.58 11.11 -15.60
C LEU A 80 -31.60 12.08 -16.26
N LEU A 81 -30.49 11.57 -16.80
CA LEU A 81 -29.43 12.35 -17.42
C LEU A 81 -29.74 12.76 -18.88
N SER A 82 -30.69 12.12 -19.55
CA SER A 82 -31.12 12.40 -20.92
C SER A 82 -32.52 13.01 -21.01
N GLY A 83 -33.29 12.93 -19.97
CA GLY A 83 -34.66 13.48 -19.90
C GLY A 83 -34.71 15.01 -19.77
N PRO A 84 -35.90 15.59 -19.62
CA PRO A 84 -36.04 17.02 -19.41
C PRO A 84 -35.44 17.43 -18.06
N ALA A 85 -34.58 18.46 -18.06
CA ALA A 85 -33.99 19.01 -16.84
C ALA A 85 -35.08 19.62 -15.96
N GLY A 86 -35.14 19.19 -14.71
CA GLY A 86 -36.06 19.73 -13.71
C GLY A 86 -35.37 19.75 -12.34
N GLU A 87 -35.80 20.66 -11.46
CA GLU A 87 -35.20 20.81 -10.11
C GLU A 87 -35.11 19.52 -9.29
N ARG A 88 -35.99 18.54 -9.56
CA ARG A 88 -35.98 17.24 -8.89
C ARG A 88 -35.09 16.20 -9.60
N ALA A 89 -34.64 16.46 -10.84
CA ALA A 89 -33.83 15.52 -11.59
C ALA A 89 -32.40 15.41 -11.01
N ASP A 90 -31.83 16.51 -10.56
CA ASP A 90 -30.51 16.54 -9.91
C ASP A 90 -30.52 15.75 -8.60
N GLU A 91 -31.53 15.97 -7.75
CA GLU A 91 -31.69 15.28 -6.46
C GLU A 91 -31.90 13.76 -6.69
N ALA A 92 -32.78 13.39 -7.60
CA ALA A 92 -33.04 11.98 -7.93
C ALA A 92 -31.80 11.29 -8.53
N ALA A 93 -31.05 11.98 -9.39
CA ALA A 93 -29.81 11.45 -9.97
C ALA A 93 -28.70 11.30 -8.90
N HIS A 94 -28.62 12.24 -7.96
CA HIS A 94 -27.71 12.17 -6.83
C HIS A 94 -28.01 10.97 -5.92
N ASP A 95 -29.28 10.81 -5.50
CA ASP A 95 -29.70 9.71 -4.63
C ASP A 95 -29.47 8.34 -5.30
N LEU A 96 -29.77 8.23 -6.59
CA LEU A 96 -29.53 7.01 -7.35
C LEU A 96 -28.03 6.71 -7.48
N LEU A 97 -27.22 7.70 -7.82
CA LEU A 97 -25.77 7.53 -7.91
C LEU A 97 -25.18 7.14 -6.55
N TYR A 98 -25.64 7.78 -5.47
CA TYR A 98 -25.22 7.47 -4.11
C TYR A 98 -25.60 6.03 -3.73
N SER A 99 -26.82 5.60 -4.02
CA SER A 99 -27.26 4.22 -3.72
C SER A 99 -26.46 3.18 -4.50
N LEU A 100 -26.22 3.38 -5.80
CA LEU A 100 -25.43 2.49 -6.63
C LEU A 100 -23.97 2.38 -6.15
N SER A 101 -23.41 3.49 -5.72
CA SER A 101 -22.03 3.56 -5.21
C SER A 101 -21.91 2.98 -3.81
N SER A 102 -22.81 3.35 -2.89
CA SER A 102 -22.78 2.90 -1.50
C SER A 102 -22.99 1.39 -1.40
N ASP A 103 -23.97 0.84 -2.07
CA ASP A 103 -24.24 -0.61 -2.07
C ASP A 103 -23.02 -1.39 -2.56
N TYR A 104 -22.36 -0.89 -3.59
CA TYR A 104 -21.17 -1.54 -4.14
C TYR A 104 -19.98 -1.47 -3.17
N VAL A 105 -19.75 -0.33 -2.54
CA VAL A 105 -18.69 -0.12 -1.55
C VAL A 105 -18.92 -1.00 -0.31
N TRP A 106 -20.15 -1.05 0.21
CA TRP A 106 -20.49 -1.89 1.36
C TRP A 106 -20.37 -3.39 1.07
N GLN A 107 -20.86 -3.86 -0.08
CA GLN A 107 -20.81 -5.27 -0.46
C GLN A 107 -19.38 -5.78 -0.67
N ARG A 108 -18.48 -4.94 -1.17
CA ARG A 108 -17.10 -5.31 -1.51
C ARG A 108 -16.08 -4.92 -0.45
N GLY A 109 -16.47 -4.14 0.57
CA GLY A 109 -15.55 -3.67 1.61
C GLY A 109 -14.43 -2.77 1.07
N ILE A 110 -14.69 -2.06 -0.04
CA ILE A 110 -13.71 -1.18 -0.68
C ILE A 110 -13.50 0.03 0.23
N LYS A 111 -12.30 0.14 0.78
CA LYS A 111 -11.91 1.26 1.65
C LYS A 111 -11.43 2.49 0.88
N MET A 112 -11.21 2.38 -0.42
CA MET A 112 -10.90 3.50 -1.29
C MET A 112 -12.21 4.10 -1.80
N LEU A 113 -12.71 5.11 -1.12
CA LEU A 113 -13.80 5.94 -1.61
C LEU A 113 -13.25 6.73 -2.80
N MET A 114 -13.74 6.40 -4.00
CA MET A 114 -13.61 7.27 -5.14
C MET A 114 -14.91 8.05 -5.25
N ASP A 115 -14.80 9.36 -5.29
CA ASP A 115 -15.93 10.21 -5.62
C ASP A 115 -16.34 9.96 -7.05
N SER A 116 -17.62 9.66 -7.26
CA SER A 116 -18.19 9.48 -8.58
C SER A 116 -18.94 10.75 -8.97
N TYR A 117 -18.64 11.24 -10.16
CA TYR A 117 -19.28 12.43 -10.72
C TYR A 117 -19.81 12.11 -12.12
N VAL A 118 -21.06 12.44 -12.36
CA VAL A 118 -21.73 12.20 -13.65
C VAL A 118 -22.41 13.47 -14.13
N VAL A 119 -22.28 13.77 -15.41
CA VAL A 119 -22.91 14.92 -16.07
C VAL A 119 -23.79 14.45 -17.18
N GLY A 120 -25.06 14.83 -17.16
CA GLY A 120 -26.00 14.57 -18.23
C GLY A 120 -25.90 15.57 -19.37
N PHE A 121 -26.33 15.18 -20.56
CA PHE A 121 -26.42 16.07 -21.72
C PHE A 121 -27.48 17.17 -21.54
N ASN A 122 -28.42 16.99 -20.63
CA ASN A 122 -29.45 17.96 -20.23
C ASN A 122 -28.97 18.96 -19.17
N GLY A 123 -27.69 18.87 -18.72
CA GLY A 123 -27.11 19.71 -17.68
C GLY A 123 -27.34 19.21 -16.25
N VAL A 124 -28.06 18.09 -16.06
CA VAL A 124 -28.22 17.42 -14.77
C VAL A 124 -26.86 16.92 -14.30
N THR A 125 -26.52 17.16 -13.05
CA THR A 125 -25.26 16.74 -12.44
C THR A 125 -25.51 15.91 -11.18
N ALA A 126 -24.79 14.82 -11.03
CA ALA A 126 -24.82 14.02 -9.82
C ALA A 126 -23.40 13.69 -9.34
N ALA A 127 -23.19 13.73 -8.03
CA ALA A 127 -21.93 13.38 -7.41
C ALA A 127 -22.18 12.57 -6.12
N THR A 128 -21.31 11.63 -5.80
CA THR A 128 -21.39 10.89 -4.51
C THR A 128 -20.95 11.74 -3.33
N TYR A 129 -20.27 12.84 -3.61
CA TYR A 129 -19.83 13.81 -2.64
C TYR A 129 -20.79 15.00 -2.64
N GLN A 130 -21.44 15.30 -1.50
CA GLN A 130 -22.09 16.57 -1.30
C GLN A 130 -21.01 17.63 -1.13
N ALA A 131 -20.79 18.45 -2.16
CA ALA A 131 -20.04 19.67 -1.98
C ALA A 131 -20.72 20.46 -0.87
N VAL A 132 -20.02 20.63 0.26
CA VAL A 132 -20.45 21.59 1.29
C VAL A 132 -20.55 22.92 0.58
N GLN A 133 -21.79 23.39 0.38
CA GLN A 133 -22.03 24.74 -0.10
C GLN A 133 -21.41 25.69 0.93
N LEU A 134 -20.26 26.28 0.54
CA LEU A 134 -19.63 27.38 1.26
C LEU A 134 -20.41 28.68 1.00
#